data_5c59f6d0ae81f978e780e9f53db1a7e7
#
_entry.id   5c59f6d0ae81f978e780e9f53db1a7e7
#
_cell.length_a   1.000
_cell.length_b   1.000
_cell.length_c   1.000
_cell.angle_alpha   90.00
_cell.angle_beta   90.00
_cell.angle_gamma   90.00
#
_symmetry.space_group_name_H-M   'P 1'
#
loop_
_entity.id
_entity.type
_entity.pdbx_description
1 polymer ?
#
loop_
_entity_poly.entity_id
_entity_poly.type
_entity_poly.pdbx_seq_one_letter_code
_entity_poly.pdbx_strand_id
1 'polypeptide(L)'
;MTNSFPLSQKYIDFCNSFNNVDADFLEGTTAAGKTTVGVGVKFMRAVSRSTKKFHIIAAKTVGVAEKNIINQDNGILDIHKSAVYCGNGDKDSKIPHIKFEGKIIYVLGYDNKEKWKLVLGGQYGCVYIDEVNTADIEFVRELSTRNDYLMATLNPDNPDLPVYKEFINKARPYKKYAGDVPEEIMRDLSEPANPKWRYWFFTFNDNLSLTPEAIQKKKDAAPVGTKLYKNKILGLRGRATGIVFVNFDSKKHVLSKSFVKNTVTFQRFTAGLDTAYSASSPDTIAMIFQGISDDGKLYTLDEEVYNNAELDIPIAPSDTVVKFINFLERNRSEWGLARDVFVDSADQATITELNKYKRQYGCLYIFNNAYKKTKIIDRINFQIGWLAQGCYYVLSHCTNHIKELNTYSWKEGKDEPEDANDHTINANQYAWLPYRKIIGRKEN
;
A
#
# COMPACT_ATOMS: atom_id res chain seq x y z
N MET A 1 -3.62 -35.02 22.08
CA MET A 1 -4.06 -33.93 21.20
C MET A 1 -5.23 -34.43 20.40
N THR A 2 -6.41 -34.20 20.90
CA THR A 2 -7.65 -34.54 20.20
C THR A 2 -8.13 -33.28 19.46
N ASN A 3 -7.57 -33.01 18.32
CA ASN A 3 -8.06 -31.94 17.52
C ASN A 3 -8.85 -32.41 16.35
N SER A 4 -10.03 -32.01 16.42
CA SER A 4 -11.21 -32.43 15.74
C SER A 4 -11.43 -31.79 14.36
N PHE A 5 -10.46 -31.08 13.79
CA PHE A 5 -10.63 -30.60 12.41
C PHE A 5 -9.63 -31.30 11.47
N PRO A 6 -10.11 -31.79 10.32
CA PRO A 6 -9.26 -32.51 9.38
C PRO A 6 -8.26 -31.56 8.70
N LEU A 7 -6.99 -32.00 8.65
CA LEU A 7 -5.92 -31.27 7.94
C LEU A 7 -5.65 -31.92 6.58
N SER A 8 -5.55 -31.09 5.54
CA SER A 8 -5.03 -31.55 4.25
C SER A 8 -3.56 -31.97 4.36
N GLN A 9 -3.09 -32.81 3.42
CA GLN A 9 -1.68 -33.21 3.38
C GLN A 9 -0.74 -32.00 3.31
N LYS A 10 -1.15 -30.94 2.60
CA LYS A 10 -0.40 -29.69 2.50
C LYS A 10 -0.27 -28.99 3.86
N TYR A 11 -1.32 -28.96 4.66
CA TYR A 11 -1.25 -28.43 6.02
C TYR A 11 -0.42 -29.31 6.95
N ILE A 12 -0.47 -30.63 6.80
CA ILE A 12 0.39 -31.55 7.57
C ILE A 12 1.86 -31.28 7.25
N ASP A 13 2.23 -31.19 5.98
CA ASP A 13 3.59 -30.90 5.52
C ASP A 13 4.04 -29.51 6.00
N PHE A 14 3.17 -28.51 5.89
CA PHE A 14 3.41 -27.16 6.40
C PHE A 14 3.71 -27.17 7.90
N CYS A 15 2.87 -27.80 8.69
CA CYS A 15 3.02 -27.88 10.16
C CYS A 15 4.28 -28.63 10.59
N ASN A 16 4.87 -29.45 9.73
CA ASN A 16 6.09 -30.23 10.02
C ASN A 16 7.36 -29.60 9.41
N SER A 17 7.25 -28.56 8.58
CA SER A 17 8.36 -27.93 7.87
C SER A 17 9.08 -26.87 8.72
N PHE A 18 9.99 -27.31 9.61
CA PHE A 18 10.79 -26.39 10.46
C PHE A 18 12.26 -26.29 10.06
N ASN A 19 12.76 -27.22 9.25
CA ASN A 19 14.18 -27.28 8.95
C ASN A 19 14.59 -26.14 8.01
N ASN A 20 15.57 -25.35 8.46
CA ASN A 20 16.16 -24.25 7.69
C ASN A 20 15.10 -23.23 7.20
N VAL A 21 14.22 -22.79 8.11
CA VAL A 21 13.15 -21.82 7.83
C VAL A 21 13.20 -20.70 8.85
N ASP A 22 13.41 -19.47 8.40
CA ASP A 22 13.38 -18.26 9.22
C ASP A 22 12.03 -17.53 9.08
N ALA A 23 11.34 -17.72 7.94
CA ALA A 23 9.99 -17.14 7.76
C ALA A 23 9.08 -18.01 6.89
N ASP A 24 7.78 -17.99 7.22
CA ASP A 24 6.68 -18.54 6.42
C ASP A 24 5.65 -17.45 6.10
N PHE A 25 5.36 -17.23 4.82
CA PHE A 25 4.30 -16.34 4.34
C PHE A 25 3.16 -17.17 3.74
N LEU A 26 1.96 -17.02 4.33
CA LEU A 26 0.77 -17.78 3.95
C LEU A 26 -0.21 -16.86 3.23
N GLU A 27 -0.33 -17.00 1.93
CA GLU A 27 -1.24 -16.25 1.08
C GLU A 27 -2.31 -17.17 0.47
N GLY A 28 -3.43 -16.64 0.01
CA GLY A 28 -4.45 -17.42 -0.69
C GLY A 28 -5.88 -17.00 -0.36
N THR A 29 -6.86 -17.86 -0.68
CA THR A 29 -8.29 -17.53 -0.55
C THR A 29 -8.71 -17.25 0.89
N THR A 30 -9.81 -16.49 1.05
CA THR A 30 -10.42 -16.35 2.37
C THR A 30 -10.87 -17.72 2.92
N ALA A 31 -10.95 -17.86 4.23
CA ALA A 31 -11.36 -19.11 4.88
C ALA A 31 -10.59 -20.39 4.47
N ALA A 32 -9.41 -20.25 3.86
CA ALA A 32 -8.54 -21.40 3.58
C ALA A 32 -7.97 -22.08 4.84
N GLY A 33 -8.18 -21.52 6.03
CA GLY A 33 -7.65 -22.05 7.28
C GLY A 33 -6.28 -21.51 7.69
N LYS A 34 -5.76 -20.49 6.96
CA LYS A 34 -4.40 -19.94 7.17
C LYS A 34 -4.14 -19.51 8.62
N THR A 35 -5.05 -18.73 9.20
CA THR A 35 -4.91 -18.26 10.59
C THR A 35 -5.08 -19.41 11.58
N THR A 36 -6.15 -20.19 11.46
CA THR A 36 -6.44 -21.29 12.40
C THR A 36 -5.30 -22.32 12.46
N VAL A 37 -4.88 -22.85 11.30
CA VAL A 37 -3.82 -23.86 11.24
C VAL A 37 -2.44 -23.23 11.44
N GLY A 38 -2.21 -22.06 10.83
CA GLY A 38 -0.95 -21.34 10.95
C GLY A 38 -0.64 -21.01 12.40
N VAL A 39 -1.53 -20.28 13.07
CA VAL A 39 -1.28 -19.88 14.47
C VAL A 39 -1.55 -21.01 15.43
N GLY A 40 -2.75 -21.59 15.37
CA GLY A 40 -3.18 -22.59 16.35
C GLY A 40 -2.33 -23.86 16.34
N VAL A 41 -1.73 -24.23 15.21
CA VAL A 41 -0.91 -25.45 15.15
C VAL A 41 0.58 -25.12 14.96
N LYS A 42 0.98 -24.54 13.83
CA LYS A 42 2.41 -24.39 13.51
C LYS A 42 3.11 -23.36 14.39
N PHE A 43 2.54 -22.18 14.55
CA PHE A 43 3.15 -21.13 15.37
C PHE A 43 3.28 -21.58 16.85
N MET A 44 2.25 -22.16 17.43
CA MET A 44 2.32 -22.67 18.80
C MET A 44 3.36 -23.78 18.97
N ARG A 45 3.53 -24.65 17.96
CA ARG A 45 4.63 -25.62 17.93
C ARG A 45 6.01 -24.94 17.81
N ALA A 46 6.13 -23.87 17.04
CA ALA A 46 7.36 -23.09 16.97
C ALA A 46 7.69 -22.46 18.32
N VAL A 47 6.70 -21.89 18.99
CA VAL A 47 6.83 -21.35 20.36
C VAL A 47 7.29 -22.44 21.33
N SER A 48 6.68 -23.64 21.35
CA SER A 48 7.10 -24.75 22.19
C SER A 48 8.57 -25.14 22.00
N ARG A 49 9.04 -25.13 20.75
CA ARG A 49 10.43 -25.49 20.37
C ARG A 49 11.46 -24.38 20.63
N SER A 50 11.03 -23.14 20.75
CA SER A 50 11.93 -22.01 20.93
C SER A 50 12.60 -22.06 22.32
N THR A 51 13.86 -21.68 22.38
CA THR A 51 14.59 -21.52 23.66
C THR A 51 14.30 -20.15 24.30
N LYS A 52 13.76 -19.19 23.55
CA LYS A 52 13.42 -17.87 24.07
C LYS A 52 12.10 -17.89 24.85
N LYS A 53 12.01 -17.01 25.83
CA LYS A 53 10.84 -16.86 26.70
C LYS A 53 9.72 -16.03 26.07
N PHE A 54 10.08 -15.04 25.25
CA PHE A 54 9.15 -14.03 24.73
C PHE A 54 8.88 -14.21 23.25
N HIS A 55 7.59 -14.08 22.89
CA HIS A 55 7.07 -14.23 21.53
C HIS A 55 6.02 -13.16 21.27
N ILE A 56 5.59 -12.98 20.01
CA ILE A 56 4.58 -11.98 19.62
C ILE A 56 3.53 -12.59 18.72
N ILE A 57 2.26 -12.25 18.97
CA ILE A 57 1.15 -12.32 18.04
C ILE A 57 0.67 -10.90 17.79
N ALA A 58 0.65 -10.48 16.53
CA ALA A 58 0.19 -9.16 16.12
C ALA A 58 -0.98 -9.28 15.15
N ALA A 59 -2.01 -8.46 15.36
CA ALA A 59 -3.15 -8.28 14.45
C ALA A 59 -3.48 -6.78 14.33
N LYS A 60 -4.47 -6.41 13.53
CA LYS A 60 -4.84 -5.00 13.36
C LYS A 60 -5.08 -4.31 14.70
N THR A 61 -5.85 -4.93 15.58
CA THR A 61 -6.04 -4.50 16.98
C THR A 61 -5.94 -5.71 17.92
N VAL A 62 -5.71 -5.46 19.21
CA VAL A 62 -5.77 -6.52 20.22
C VAL A 62 -7.13 -7.23 20.20
N GLY A 63 -8.24 -6.48 20.08
CA GLY A 63 -9.58 -7.08 20.00
C GLY A 63 -9.79 -7.97 18.75
N VAL A 64 -9.14 -7.65 17.62
CA VAL A 64 -9.13 -8.54 16.44
C VAL A 64 -8.36 -9.82 16.73
N ALA A 65 -7.20 -9.74 17.39
CA ALA A 65 -6.45 -10.91 17.80
C ALA A 65 -7.27 -11.80 18.77
N GLU A 66 -7.92 -11.17 19.76
CA GLU A 66 -8.81 -11.87 20.70
C GLU A 66 -9.91 -12.63 19.98
N LYS A 67 -10.63 -11.95 19.09
CA LYS A 67 -11.77 -12.53 18.39
C LYS A 67 -11.37 -13.61 17.38
N ASN A 68 -10.35 -13.37 16.57
CA ASN A 68 -10.08 -14.19 15.38
C ASN A 68 -8.95 -15.23 15.58
N ILE A 69 -8.18 -15.12 16.66
CA ILE A 69 -7.00 -15.97 16.90
C ILE A 69 -7.12 -16.69 18.24
N ILE A 70 -7.50 -15.97 19.30
CA ILE A 70 -7.38 -16.48 20.67
C ILE A 70 -8.65 -17.21 21.10
N ASN A 71 -9.83 -16.56 21.02
CA ASN A 71 -11.09 -17.00 21.61
C ASN A 71 -12.07 -17.65 20.61
N GLN A 72 -11.77 -17.65 19.29
CA GLN A 72 -12.66 -18.28 18.32
C GLN A 72 -12.69 -19.83 18.47
N ASP A 73 -13.69 -20.46 17.85
CA ASP A 73 -13.72 -21.91 17.67
C ASP A 73 -12.46 -22.38 16.93
N ASN A 74 -11.77 -23.37 17.46
CA ASN A 74 -10.45 -23.79 17.02
C ASN A 74 -9.37 -22.68 17.11
N GLY A 75 -9.56 -21.67 17.95
CA GLY A 75 -8.52 -20.70 18.32
C GLY A 75 -7.50 -21.27 19.31
N ILE A 76 -6.55 -20.43 19.73
CA ILE A 76 -5.45 -20.89 20.59
C ILE A 76 -5.95 -21.54 21.89
N LEU A 77 -6.92 -20.90 22.58
CA LEU A 77 -7.43 -21.44 23.88
C LEU A 77 -8.28 -22.67 23.70
N ASP A 78 -8.88 -22.86 22.53
CA ASP A 78 -9.63 -24.07 22.24
C ASP A 78 -8.72 -25.26 21.93
N ILE A 79 -7.66 -25.04 21.15
CA ILE A 79 -6.67 -26.05 20.77
C ILE A 79 -5.73 -26.40 21.92
N HIS A 80 -5.26 -25.41 22.67
CA HIS A 80 -4.25 -25.53 23.72
C HIS A 80 -4.85 -25.23 25.09
N LYS A 81 -5.44 -26.22 25.72
CA LYS A 81 -6.13 -26.07 27.03
C LYS A 81 -5.22 -25.61 28.17
N SER A 82 -3.89 -25.75 28.02
CA SER A 82 -2.89 -25.23 28.98
C SER A 82 -2.53 -23.76 28.76
N ALA A 83 -2.97 -23.15 27.66
CA ALA A 83 -2.75 -21.74 27.39
C ALA A 83 -3.71 -20.87 28.22
N VAL A 84 -3.18 -19.79 28.81
CA VAL A 84 -3.95 -18.84 29.61
C VAL A 84 -3.79 -17.44 29.02
N TYR A 85 -4.89 -16.79 28.66
CA TYR A 85 -4.88 -15.43 28.15
C TYR A 85 -5.10 -14.41 29.26
N CYS A 86 -4.20 -13.44 29.35
CA CYS A 86 -4.21 -12.31 30.28
C CYS A 86 -4.46 -11.00 29.51
N GLY A 87 -5.72 -10.72 29.12
CA GLY A 87 -6.09 -9.60 28.25
C GLY A 87 -5.84 -8.21 28.84
N ASN A 88 -5.85 -8.08 30.17
CA ASN A 88 -5.52 -6.83 30.87
C ASN A 88 -4.09 -6.82 31.45
N GLY A 89 -3.27 -7.79 31.02
CA GLY A 89 -1.99 -8.06 31.68
C GLY A 89 -2.17 -8.73 33.04
N ASP A 90 -1.08 -8.90 33.75
CA ASP A 90 -1.05 -9.44 35.10
C ASP A 90 0.16 -8.92 35.88
N LYS A 91 0.58 -9.64 36.97
CA LYS A 91 1.77 -9.28 37.74
C LYS A 91 3.08 -9.37 36.94
N ASP A 92 3.15 -10.23 35.93
CA ASP A 92 4.36 -10.50 35.15
C ASP A 92 4.49 -9.52 33.96
N SER A 93 3.37 -9.03 33.40
CA SER A 93 3.35 -8.05 32.32
C SER A 93 2.05 -7.26 32.31
N LYS A 94 2.14 -5.95 32.06
CA LYS A 94 0.98 -5.07 31.85
C LYS A 94 0.44 -5.13 30.40
N ILE A 95 1.19 -5.74 29.49
CA ILE A 95 0.80 -5.92 28.09
C ILE A 95 -0.09 -7.17 27.98
N PRO A 96 -1.18 -7.15 27.19
CA PRO A 96 -1.96 -8.34 26.88
C PRO A 96 -1.06 -9.48 26.40
N HIS A 97 -1.22 -10.66 26.97
CA HIS A 97 -0.35 -11.80 26.63
C HIS A 97 -0.99 -13.16 26.89
N ILE A 98 -0.44 -14.17 26.24
CA ILE A 98 -0.77 -15.58 26.49
C ILE A 98 0.39 -16.23 27.24
N LYS A 99 0.09 -16.93 28.31
CA LYS A 99 1.03 -17.84 29.00
C LYS A 99 0.88 -19.23 28.43
N PHE A 100 1.98 -19.81 27.97
CA PHE A 100 1.98 -21.15 27.38
C PHE A 100 3.33 -21.83 27.59
N GLU A 101 3.34 -23.00 28.25
CA GLU A 101 4.56 -23.80 28.53
C GLU A 101 5.73 -22.98 29.12
N GLY A 102 5.45 -22.11 30.09
CA GLY A 102 6.44 -21.25 30.74
C GLY A 102 6.90 -20.06 29.90
N LYS A 103 6.30 -19.84 28.73
CA LYS A 103 6.58 -18.75 27.80
C LYS A 103 5.50 -17.68 27.82
N ILE A 104 5.83 -16.51 27.36
CA ILE A 104 4.94 -15.34 27.25
C ILE A 104 4.83 -14.96 25.78
N ILE A 105 3.63 -14.93 25.25
CA ILE A 105 3.33 -14.50 23.88
C ILE A 105 2.56 -13.18 23.99
N TYR A 106 3.21 -12.05 23.72
CA TYR A 106 2.56 -10.73 23.71
C TYR A 106 1.54 -10.64 22.60
N VAL A 107 0.39 -10.01 22.88
CA VAL A 107 -0.69 -9.79 21.93
C VAL A 107 -0.76 -8.29 21.63
N LEU A 108 -0.50 -7.91 20.37
CA LEU A 108 -0.34 -6.51 19.95
C LEU A 108 -1.33 -6.13 18.87
N GLY A 109 -1.72 -4.82 18.88
CA GLY A 109 -2.34 -4.16 17.73
C GLY A 109 -1.30 -3.34 16.98
N TYR A 110 -1.28 -3.43 15.64
CA TYR A 110 -0.38 -2.62 14.81
C TYR A 110 -1.03 -1.35 14.26
N ASP A 111 -2.31 -1.09 14.56
CA ASP A 111 -3.03 0.13 14.19
C ASP A 111 -2.57 1.37 14.96
N ASN A 112 -1.83 1.20 16.07
CA ASN A 112 -1.39 2.29 16.94
C ASN A 112 0.12 2.21 17.19
N LYS A 113 0.88 3.18 16.62
CA LYS A 113 2.34 3.28 16.74
C LYS A 113 2.82 3.36 18.19
N GLU A 114 2.09 4.00 19.07
CA GLU A 114 2.45 4.12 20.48
C GLU A 114 2.46 2.78 21.21
N LYS A 115 1.50 1.89 20.86
CA LYS A 115 1.37 0.59 21.53
C LYS A 115 2.45 -0.40 21.09
N TRP A 116 2.79 -0.45 19.80
CA TRP A 116 3.80 -1.41 19.36
C TRP A 116 5.24 -0.97 19.65
N LYS A 117 5.51 0.34 19.85
CA LYS A 117 6.81 0.82 20.34
C LYS A 117 7.21 0.20 21.69
N LEU A 118 6.24 -0.19 22.53
CA LEU A 118 6.52 -0.80 23.84
C LEU A 118 7.29 -2.13 23.75
N VAL A 119 7.27 -2.81 22.63
CA VAL A 119 7.95 -4.11 22.45
C VAL A 119 9.15 -4.05 21.50
N LEU A 120 9.43 -2.91 20.87
CA LEU A 120 10.53 -2.78 19.91
C LEU A 120 11.93 -2.94 20.50
N GLY A 121 12.12 -2.83 21.81
CA GLY A 121 13.41 -3.04 22.48
C GLY A 121 13.80 -4.51 22.67
N GLY A 122 12.87 -5.46 22.44
CA GLY A 122 13.04 -6.87 22.75
C GLY A 122 13.62 -7.70 21.60
N GLN A 123 14.09 -8.91 21.96
CA GLN A 123 14.42 -9.97 21.03
C GLN A 123 13.46 -11.16 21.28
N TYR A 124 12.82 -11.64 20.23
CA TYR A 124 11.74 -12.61 20.32
C TYR A 124 12.12 -13.94 19.69
N GLY A 125 11.54 -15.05 20.16
CA GLY A 125 11.72 -16.35 19.52
C GLY A 125 10.88 -16.43 18.25
N CYS A 126 9.57 -16.31 18.39
CA CYS A 126 8.63 -16.41 17.28
C CYS A 126 7.74 -15.17 17.22
N VAL A 127 7.51 -14.67 16.01
CA VAL A 127 6.60 -13.56 15.72
C VAL A 127 5.56 -14.03 14.71
N TYR A 128 4.30 -13.73 14.98
CA TYR A 128 3.20 -13.92 14.05
C TYR A 128 2.53 -12.58 13.74
N ILE A 129 2.28 -12.31 12.45
CA ILE A 129 1.56 -11.11 11.99
C ILE A 129 0.37 -11.54 11.14
N ASP A 130 -0.83 -11.25 11.63
CA ASP A 130 -2.08 -11.50 10.91
C ASP A 130 -2.37 -10.36 9.93
N GLU A 131 -2.85 -10.69 8.73
CA GLU A 131 -3.15 -9.73 7.66
C GLU A 131 -1.99 -8.72 7.43
N VAL A 132 -0.77 -9.23 7.30
CA VAL A 132 0.47 -8.44 7.22
C VAL A 132 0.47 -7.37 6.14
N ASN A 133 -0.33 -7.54 5.08
CA ASN A 133 -0.54 -6.55 4.01
C ASN A 133 -1.23 -5.26 4.49
N THR A 134 -1.90 -5.29 5.64
CA THR A 134 -2.55 -4.12 6.23
C THR A 134 -1.73 -3.46 7.34
N ALA A 135 -0.60 -4.06 7.74
CA ALA A 135 0.28 -3.54 8.76
C ALA A 135 1.16 -2.39 8.22
N ASP A 136 1.52 -1.44 9.10
CA ASP A 136 2.55 -0.45 8.80
C ASP A 136 3.87 -1.16 8.46
N ILE A 137 4.50 -0.77 7.36
CA ILE A 137 5.72 -1.42 6.89
C ILE A 137 6.90 -1.30 7.88
N GLU A 138 6.98 -0.19 8.61
CA GLU A 138 8.00 0.00 9.65
C GLU A 138 7.84 -1.02 10.79
N PHE A 139 6.59 -1.29 11.17
CA PHE A 139 6.30 -2.34 12.15
C PHE A 139 6.79 -3.72 11.68
N VAL A 140 6.54 -4.06 10.41
CA VAL A 140 6.99 -5.33 9.82
C VAL A 140 8.51 -5.39 9.75
N ARG A 141 9.18 -4.31 9.32
CA ARG A 141 10.64 -4.19 9.28
C ARG A 141 11.27 -4.41 10.65
N GLU A 142 10.76 -3.71 11.66
CA GLU A 142 11.26 -3.81 13.04
C GLU A 142 11.11 -5.23 13.58
N LEU A 143 9.93 -5.83 13.47
CA LEU A 143 9.72 -7.19 13.99
C LEU A 143 10.51 -8.25 13.22
N SER A 144 10.71 -8.07 11.91
CA SER A 144 11.45 -9.03 11.09
C SER A 144 12.95 -9.10 11.45
N THR A 145 13.52 -8.05 12.04
CA THR A 145 14.91 -8.02 12.48
C THR A 145 15.12 -8.52 13.92
N ARG A 146 14.03 -8.77 14.66
CA ARG A 146 14.06 -9.05 16.11
C ARG A 146 13.53 -10.42 16.49
N ASN A 147 13.46 -11.34 15.56
CA ASN A 147 12.93 -12.68 15.81
C ASN A 147 13.85 -13.76 15.24
N ASP A 148 13.67 -14.99 15.73
CA ASP A 148 14.31 -16.19 15.19
C ASP A 148 13.42 -16.85 14.12
N TYR A 149 12.09 -16.65 14.21
CA TYR A 149 11.11 -17.18 13.27
C TYR A 149 9.93 -16.22 13.10
N LEU A 150 9.66 -15.87 11.86
CA LEU A 150 8.51 -15.04 11.47
C LEU A 150 7.46 -15.88 10.75
N MET A 151 6.21 -15.73 11.11
CA MET A 151 5.09 -16.24 10.31
C MET A 151 4.10 -15.11 10.04
N ALA A 152 3.66 -14.99 8.80
CA ALA A 152 2.68 -13.99 8.43
C ALA A 152 1.58 -14.58 7.55
N THR A 153 0.34 -14.17 7.80
CA THR A 153 -0.82 -14.54 6.97
C THR A 153 -1.36 -13.32 6.26
N LEU A 154 -1.91 -13.53 5.08
CA LEU A 154 -2.62 -12.48 4.33
C LEU A 154 -3.64 -13.07 3.37
N ASN A 155 -4.65 -12.27 3.05
CA ASN A 155 -5.39 -12.42 1.81
C ASN A 155 -4.69 -11.57 0.74
N PRO A 156 -4.65 -12.03 -0.53
CA PRO A 156 -4.02 -11.26 -1.58
C PRO A 156 -4.57 -9.85 -1.69
N ASP A 157 -3.71 -8.90 -2.01
CA ASP A 157 -4.03 -7.49 -2.15
C ASP A 157 -3.28 -6.86 -3.33
N ASN A 158 -3.11 -5.54 -3.33
CA ASN A 158 -2.32 -4.81 -4.31
C ASN A 158 -0.85 -5.28 -4.29
N PRO A 159 -0.31 -5.81 -5.40
CA PRO A 159 1.07 -6.31 -5.47
C PRO A 159 2.13 -5.22 -5.29
N ASP A 160 1.76 -3.94 -5.38
CA ASP A 160 2.68 -2.81 -5.20
C ASP A 160 2.95 -2.46 -3.74
N LEU A 161 2.22 -3.05 -2.79
CA LEU A 161 2.44 -2.81 -1.37
C LEU A 161 3.90 -3.15 -0.97
N PRO A 162 4.53 -2.34 -0.11
CA PRO A 162 5.92 -2.54 0.30
C PRO A 162 6.19 -3.94 0.88
N VAL A 163 5.23 -4.52 1.60
CA VAL A 163 5.37 -5.85 2.19
C VAL A 163 5.58 -6.94 1.15
N TYR A 164 5.00 -6.82 -0.04
CA TYR A 164 5.28 -7.75 -1.14
C TYR A 164 6.71 -7.59 -1.65
N LYS A 165 7.13 -6.36 -1.92
CA LYS A 165 8.44 -6.06 -2.50
C LYS A 165 9.60 -6.40 -1.55
N GLU A 166 9.42 -6.12 -0.27
CA GLU A 166 10.48 -6.26 0.72
C GLU A 166 10.56 -7.67 1.34
N PHE A 167 9.42 -8.38 1.42
CA PHE A 167 9.33 -9.64 2.14
C PHE A 167 8.77 -10.76 1.26
N ILE A 168 7.49 -10.73 0.92
CA ILE A 168 6.77 -11.89 0.37
C ILE A 168 7.36 -12.34 -0.97
N ASN A 169 7.69 -11.40 -1.88
CA ASN A 169 8.25 -11.74 -3.20
C ASN A 169 9.69 -12.29 -3.15
N LYS A 170 10.38 -12.13 -2.01
CA LYS A 170 11.69 -12.76 -1.78
C LYS A 170 11.58 -14.18 -1.22
N ALA A 171 10.39 -14.61 -0.80
CA ALA A 171 10.15 -15.98 -0.37
C ALA A 171 10.01 -16.91 -1.59
N ARG A 172 10.17 -18.22 -1.37
CA ARG A 172 10.01 -19.23 -2.42
C ARG A 172 9.00 -20.30 -2.00
N PRO A 173 8.16 -20.75 -2.94
CA PRO A 173 7.25 -21.85 -2.69
C PRO A 173 7.98 -23.10 -2.20
N TYR A 174 7.36 -23.80 -1.27
CA TYR A 174 7.84 -25.13 -0.89
C TYR A 174 7.81 -26.03 -2.12
N LYS A 175 8.95 -26.65 -2.45
CA LYS A 175 9.18 -27.33 -3.75
C LYS A 175 8.04 -28.28 -4.15
N LYS A 176 7.52 -29.05 -3.20
CA LYS A 176 6.42 -30.00 -3.42
C LYS A 176 5.12 -29.31 -3.91
N TYR A 177 4.89 -28.07 -3.51
CA TYR A 177 3.66 -27.31 -3.76
C TYR A 177 3.87 -26.10 -4.66
N ALA A 178 5.02 -26.02 -5.33
CA ALA A 178 5.28 -24.91 -6.25
C ALA A 178 4.29 -24.84 -7.43
N GLY A 179 3.79 -25.99 -7.87
CA GLY A 179 2.77 -26.07 -8.93
C GLY A 179 1.38 -25.61 -8.52
N ASP A 180 1.10 -25.46 -7.21
CA ASP A 180 -0.18 -24.96 -6.71
C ASP A 180 -0.24 -23.42 -6.74
N VAL A 181 0.92 -22.75 -6.85
CA VAL A 181 0.99 -21.30 -6.87
C VAL A 181 0.59 -20.77 -8.24
N PRO A 182 -0.37 -19.87 -8.34
CA PRO A 182 -0.77 -19.29 -9.62
C PRO A 182 0.41 -18.64 -10.36
N GLU A 183 0.45 -18.80 -11.67
CA GLU A 183 1.52 -18.26 -12.53
C GLU A 183 1.66 -16.74 -12.38
N GLU A 184 0.54 -16.04 -12.22
CA GLU A 184 0.49 -14.60 -11.98
C GLU A 184 1.30 -14.20 -10.71
N ILE A 185 1.19 -14.98 -9.62
CA ILE A 185 1.96 -14.77 -8.40
C ILE A 185 3.41 -15.18 -8.59
N MET A 186 3.68 -16.27 -9.30
CA MET A 186 5.05 -16.71 -9.59
C MET A 186 5.86 -15.66 -10.34
N ARG A 187 5.22 -14.88 -11.22
CA ARG A 187 5.86 -13.76 -11.94
C ARG A 187 6.22 -12.59 -11.04
N ASP A 188 5.55 -12.42 -9.92
CA ASP A 188 5.84 -11.35 -8.95
C ASP A 188 7.05 -11.68 -8.06
N LEU A 189 7.46 -12.95 -7.97
CA LEU A 189 8.58 -13.34 -7.14
C LEU A 189 9.87 -12.74 -7.66
N SER A 190 10.61 -12.05 -6.81
CA SER A 190 11.77 -11.24 -7.15
C SER A 190 13.10 -11.87 -6.69
N GLU A 191 14.18 -11.47 -7.34
CA GLU A 191 15.53 -11.80 -6.95
C GLU A 191 16.22 -10.58 -6.26
N PRO A 192 17.15 -10.78 -5.32
CA PRO A 192 17.59 -12.10 -4.83
C PRO A 192 16.55 -12.72 -3.87
N ALA A 193 16.36 -14.03 -3.98
CA ALA A 193 15.53 -14.79 -3.07
C ALA A 193 16.21 -14.98 -1.72
N ASN A 194 15.41 -15.00 -0.62
CA ASN A 194 15.92 -15.47 0.66
C ASN A 194 15.71 -16.99 0.76
N PRO A 195 16.80 -17.80 0.83
CA PRO A 195 16.69 -19.25 0.79
C PRO A 195 16.01 -19.87 2.00
N LYS A 196 15.83 -19.11 3.07
CA LYS A 196 15.19 -19.54 4.31
C LYS A 196 13.76 -19.02 4.46
N TRP A 197 13.27 -18.23 3.49
CA TRP A 197 11.90 -17.73 3.49
C TRP A 197 11.03 -18.58 2.58
N ARG A 198 9.91 -19.08 3.12
CA ARG A 198 8.98 -19.94 2.41
C ARG A 198 7.68 -19.23 2.12
N TYR A 199 7.17 -19.48 0.95
CA TYR A 199 5.86 -19.02 0.48
C TYR A 199 4.90 -20.21 0.40
N TRP A 200 3.70 -20.05 0.93
CA TRP A 200 2.64 -21.05 0.94
C TRP A 200 1.36 -20.44 0.36
N PHE A 201 0.83 -21.07 -0.67
CA PHE A 201 -0.44 -20.69 -1.28
C PHE A 201 -1.53 -21.67 -0.85
N PHE A 202 -2.55 -21.16 -0.12
CA PHE A 202 -3.66 -21.95 0.37
C PHE A 202 -4.98 -21.53 -0.26
N THR A 203 -5.83 -22.52 -0.59
CA THR A 203 -7.15 -22.32 -1.19
C THR A 203 -8.24 -22.93 -0.34
N PHE A 204 -9.50 -22.76 -0.73
CA PHE A 204 -10.62 -23.46 -0.11
C PHE A 204 -10.42 -24.99 -0.04
N ASN A 205 -9.77 -25.57 -1.03
CA ASN A 205 -9.54 -27.01 -1.12
C ASN A 205 -8.58 -27.53 -0.04
N ASP A 206 -7.76 -26.66 0.52
CA ASP A 206 -6.84 -27.00 1.62
C ASP A 206 -7.53 -27.03 2.98
N ASN A 207 -8.73 -26.42 3.10
CA ASN A 207 -9.53 -26.43 4.31
C ASN A 207 -10.62 -27.49 4.25
N LEU A 208 -10.32 -28.68 4.73
CA LEU A 208 -11.22 -29.84 4.70
C LEU A 208 -12.44 -29.71 5.63
N SER A 209 -12.53 -28.66 6.43
CA SER A 209 -13.72 -28.34 7.23
C SER A 209 -14.79 -27.57 6.47
N LEU A 210 -14.48 -27.08 5.25
CA LEU A 210 -15.46 -26.38 4.40
C LEU A 210 -16.26 -27.35 3.58
N THR A 211 -17.60 -27.22 3.64
CA THR A 211 -18.50 -27.94 2.74
C THR A 211 -18.57 -27.26 1.38
N PRO A 212 -18.92 -27.98 0.30
CA PRO A 212 -19.14 -27.37 -1.03
C PRO A 212 -20.14 -26.21 -0.98
N GLU A 213 -21.21 -26.33 -0.19
CA GLU A 213 -22.25 -25.31 -0.03
C GLU A 213 -21.67 -24.04 0.65
N ALA A 214 -20.80 -24.22 1.66
CA ALA A 214 -20.13 -23.09 2.32
C ALA A 214 -19.16 -22.36 1.37
N ILE A 215 -18.48 -23.08 0.50
CA ILE A 215 -17.62 -22.53 -0.55
C ILE A 215 -18.49 -21.75 -1.57
N GLN A 216 -19.59 -22.36 -2.04
CA GLN A 216 -20.48 -21.71 -3.01
C GLN A 216 -21.07 -20.42 -2.44
N LYS A 217 -21.59 -20.44 -1.19
CA LYS A 217 -22.08 -19.24 -0.51
C LYS A 217 -21.04 -18.11 -0.46
N LYS A 218 -19.76 -18.43 -0.29
CA LYS A 218 -18.68 -17.43 -0.32
C LYS A 218 -18.44 -16.87 -1.73
N LYS A 219 -18.53 -17.72 -2.75
CA LYS A 219 -18.42 -17.30 -4.15
C LYS A 219 -19.58 -16.38 -4.56
N ASP A 220 -20.79 -16.72 -4.14
CA ASP A 220 -22.00 -15.94 -4.42
C ASP A 220 -21.98 -14.56 -3.76
N ALA A 221 -21.32 -14.44 -2.61
CA ALA A 221 -21.16 -13.16 -1.89
C ALA A 221 -20.14 -12.20 -2.51
N ALA A 222 -19.36 -12.66 -3.50
CA ALA A 222 -18.34 -11.85 -4.17
C ALA A 222 -18.66 -11.80 -5.67
N PRO A 223 -19.09 -10.66 -6.23
CA PRO A 223 -19.44 -10.56 -7.66
C PRO A 223 -18.22 -10.86 -8.56
N VAL A 224 -18.42 -11.69 -9.56
CA VAL A 224 -17.39 -12.05 -10.55
C VAL A 224 -16.89 -10.79 -11.25
N GLY A 225 -15.58 -10.71 -11.49
CA GLY A 225 -14.93 -9.54 -12.12
C GLY A 225 -14.53 -8.44 -11.15
N THR A 226 -14.91 -8.53 -9.86
CA THR A 226 -14.50 -7.56 -8.84
C THR A 226 -13.15 -7.90 -8.21
N LYS A 227 -12.45 -6.92 -7.64
CA LYS A 227 -11.26 -7.13 -6.80
C LYS A 227 -11.57 -8.11 -5.65
N LEU A 228 -12.75 -7.97 -5.04
CA LEU A 228 -13.20 -8.84 -3.98
C LEU A 228 -13.19 -10.32 -4.41
N TYR A 229 -13.74 -10.62 -5.59
CA TYR A 229 -13.75 -11.96 -6.17
C TYR A 229 -12.31 -12.44 -6.46
N LYS A 230 -11.51 -11.58 -7.12
CA LYS A 230 -10.12 -11.90 -7.46
C LYS A 230 -9.30 -12.24 -6.19
N ASN A 231 -9.35 -11.39 -5.18
CA ASN A 231 -8.53 -11.56 -3.97
C ASN A 231 -9.04 -12.66 -3.04
N LYS A 232 -10.36 -12.67 -2.76
CA LYS A 232 -10.92 -13.56 -1.73
C LYS A 232 -11.31 -14.93 -2.25
N ILE A 233 -11.73 -15.02 -3.51
CA ILE A 233 -12.24 -16.27 -4.09
C ILE A 233 -11.16 -16.97 -4.93
N LEU A 234 -10.49 -16.23 -5.83
CA LEU A 234 -9.42 -16.79 -6.64
C LEU A 234 -8.07 -16.84 -5.88
N GLY A 235 -7.92 -16.10 -4.82
CA GLY A 235 -6.66 -16.00 -4.09
C GLY A 235 -5.57 -15.27 -4.89
N LEU A 236 -5.94 -14.47 -5.88
CA LEU A 236 -5.03 -13.77 -6.76
C LEU A 236 -4.81 -12.33 -6.27
N ARG A 237 -3.60 -11.84 -6.45
CA ARG A 237 -3.26 -10.45 -6.20
C ARG A 237 -3.97 -9.57 -7.22
N GLY A 238 -4.39 -8.39 -6.79
CA GLY A 238 -5.07 -7.46 -7.67
C GLY A 238 -5.02 -6.05 -7.14
N ARG A 239 -4.89 -5.09 -8.04
CA ARG A 239 -5.14 -3.68 -7.73
C ARG A 239 -6.61 -3.50 -7.37
N ALA A 240 -6.95 -2.39 -6.70
CA ALA A 240 -8.35 -2.09 -6.43
C ALA A 240 -9.15 -2.13 -7.75
N THR A 241 -10.23 -2.88 -7.78
CA THR A 241 -11.19 -2.81 -8.87
C THR A 241 -11.81 -1.43 -8.84
N GLY A 242 -11.87 -0.78 -9.99
CA GLY A 242 -12.28 0.59 -10.05
C GLY A 242 -11.13 1.60 -10.06
N ILE A 243 -9.88 1.16 -10.34
CA ILE A 243 -8.80 2.11 -10.63
C ILE A 243 -9.22 3.00 -11.79
N VAL A 244 -9.07 4.30 -11.57
CA VAL A 244 -9.45 5.33 -12.55
C VAL A 244 -8.58 5.23 -13.81
N PHE A 245 -7.26 5.14 -13.65
CA PHE A 245 -6.31 5.10 -14.76
C PHE A 245 -5.86 3.67 -15.10
N VAL A 246 -6.84 2.82 -15.46
CA VAL A 246 -6.60 1.40 -15.77
C VAL A 246 -5.59 1.13 -16.89
N ASN A 247 -5.42 2.11 -17.78
CA ASN A 247 -4.50 2.05 -18.91
C ASN A 247 -3.12 2.67 -18.62
N PHE A 248 -2.87 3.15 -17.39
CA PHE A 248 -1.54 3.56 -16.98
C PHE A 248 -0.65 2.33 -16.82
N ASP A 249 0.43 2.29 -17.57
CA ASP A 249 1.42 1.21 -17.55
C ASP A 249 2.81 1.83 -17.34
N SER A 250 3.42 1.56 -16.20
CA SER A 250 4.72 2.13 -15.85
C SER A 250 5.83 1.78 -16.86
N LYS A 251 5.72 0.66 -17.58
CA LYS A 251 6.70 0.30 -18.62
C LYS A 251 6.59 1.16 -19.89
N LYS A 252 5.41 1.71 -20.14
CA LYS A 252 5.13 2.54 -21.33
C LYS A 252 5.14 4.03 -21.03
N HIS A 253 4.62 4.42 -19.86
CA HIS A 253 4.34 5.81 -19.56
C HIS A 253 5.33 6.45 -18.58
N VAL A 254 6.24 5.65 -17.98
CA VAL A 254 7.29 6.18 -17.11
C VAL A 254 8.62 6.22 -17.86
N LEU A 255 9.21 7.40 -17.91
CA LEU A 255 10.46 7.67 -18.65
C LEU A 255 11.56 8.14 -17.70
N SER A 256 12.80 7.88 -18.07
CA SER A 256 13.94 8.44 -17.34
C SER A 256 14.14 9.92 -17.69
N LYS A 257 14.60 10.69 -16.73
CA LYS A 257 14.90 12.13 -16.91
C LYS A 257 15.93 12.37 -18.00
N SER A 258 16.96 11.52 -18.05
CA SER A 258 18.03 11.62 -19.08
C SER A 258 17.46 11.39 -20.49
N PHE A 259 16.58 10.41 -20.65
CA PHE A 259 15.95 10.15 -21.93
C PHE A 259 15.15 11.39 -22.39
N VAL A 260 14.28 11.93 -21.54
CA VAL A 260 13.43 13.07 -21.90
C VAL A 260 14.26 14.32 -22.21
N LYS A 261 15.31 14.62 -21.42
CA LYS A 261 16.21 15.76 -21.69
C LYS A 261 16.92 15.68 -23.05
N ASN A 262 17.24 14.47 -23.49
CA ASN A 262 18.00 14.27 -24.73
C ASN A 262 17.13 14.13 -25.98
N THR A 263 15.83 13.86 -25.83
CA THR A 263 14.97 13.49 -26.96
C THR A 263 13.72 14.34 -27.13
N VAL A 264 13.35 15.15 -26.13
CA VAL A 264 12.09 15.92 -26.14
C VAL A 264 12.36 17.41 -26.12
N THR A 265 11.76 18.11 -27.07
CA THR A 265 11.72 19.59 -27.11
C THR A 265 10.37 20.07 -26.59
N PHE A 266 10.39 21.07 -25.72
CA PHE A 266 9.19 21.60 -25.08
C PHE A 266 8.82 22.98 -25.58
N GLN A 267 7.58 23.14 -26.03
CA GLN A 267 7.02 24.45 -26.40
C GLN A 267 6.50 25.23 -25.19
N ARG A 268 6.17 24.56 -24.08
CA ARG A 268 5.57 25.21 -22.92
C ARG A 268 5.82 24.43 -21.63
N PHE A 269 6.01 25.20 -20.55
CA PHE A 269 6.01 24.67 -19.18
C PHE A 269 4.86 25.27 -18.38
N THR A 270 4.34 24.52 -17.42
CA THR A 270 3.27 24.91 -16.50
C THR A 270 3.46 24.20 -15.16
N ALA A 271 2.84 24.71 -14.11
CA ALA A 271 2.88 24.07 -12.81
C ALA A 271 1.52 24.14 -12.10
N GLY A 272 1.26 23.19 -11.24
CA GLY A 272 0.08 23.12 -10.40
C GLY A 272 0.43 22.94 -8.94
N LEU A 273 -0.36 23.56 -8.07
CA LEU A 273 -0.29 23.44 -6.63
C LEU A 273 -1.66 23.05 -6.10
N ASP A 274 -1.72 21.91 -5.44
CA ASP A 274 -2.87 21.45 -4.65
C ASP A 274 -2.55 21.55 -3.17
N THR A 275 -3.41 22.26 -2.45
CA THR A 275 -3.28 22.47 -1.01
C THR A 275 -4.58 21.96 -0.38
N ALA A 276 -4.64 20.70 0.03
CA ALA A 276 -5.80 20.16 0.69
C ALA A 276 -5.77 20.50 2.19
N TYR A 277 -6.57 21.45 2.59
CA TYR A 277 -6.90 21.71 4.00
C TYR A 277 -8.29 21.13 4.28
N SER A 278 -8.39 19.84 4.57
CA SER A 278 -9.64 19.25 5.02
C SER A 278 -9.46 18.58 6.37
N ALA A 279 -10.43 18.75 7.26
CA ALA A 279 -10.43 18.16 8.61
C ALA A 279 -10.47 16.61 8.59
N SER A 280 -10.70 16.00 7.45
CA SER A 280 -10.84 14.54 7.26
C SER A 280 -9.69 13.87 6.49
N SER A 281 -8.76 14.66 5.94
CA SER A 281 -7.54 14.16 5.27
C SER A 281 -6.32 14.83 5.88
N PRO A 282 -5.19 14.12 6.09
CA PRO A 282 -3.97 14.78 6.47
C PRO A 282 -3.62 15.85 5.44
N ASP A 283 -3.34 17.06 5.92
CA ASP A 283 -3.02 18.23 5.12
C ASP A 283 -1.85 17.93 4.17
N THR A 284 -2.14 17.55 2.95
CA THR A 284 -1.13 17.22 1.94
C THR A 284 -1.00 18.37 0.96
N ILE A 285 0.21 18.83 0.73
CA ILE A 285 0.57 19.83 -0.24
C ILE A 285 1.26 19.12 -1.40
N ALA A 286 0.72 19.21 -2.60
CA ALA A 286 1.29 18.62 -3.80
C ALA A 286 1.64 19.69 -4.83
N MET A 287 2.88 19.66 -5.31
CA MET A 287 3.43 20.55 -6.34
C MET A 287 3.81 19.69 -7.54
N ILE A 288 3.35 20.09 -8.72
CA ILE A 288 3.64 19.39 -9.98
C ILE A 288 4.18 20.38 -11.01
N PHE A 289 5.27 19.99 -11.68
CA PHE A 289 5.83 20.74 -12.82
C PHE A 289 5.68 19.91 -14.09
N GLN A 290 5.22 20.55 -15.16
CA GLN A 290 4.90 19.90 -16.43
C GLN A 290 5.51 20.60 -17.63
N GLY A 291 5.80 19.80 -18.66
CA GLY A 291 6.15 20.28 -19.98
C GLY A 291 5.17 19.75 -21.03
N ILE A 292 4.82 20.59 -21.98
CA ILE A 292 4.11 20.21 -23.21
C ILE A 292 5.11 20.27 -24.34
N SER A 293 5.35 19.13 -25.00
CA SER A 293 6.31 19.04 -26.10
C SER A 293 5.78 19.66 -27.40
N ASP A 294 6.68 19.89 -28.36
CA ASP A 294 6.35 20.45 -29.67
C ASP A 294 5.36 19.53 -30.42
N ASP A 295 5.43 18.22 -30.24
CA ASP A 295 4.49 17.25 -30.81
C ASP A 295 3.20 17.07 -29.98
N GLY A 296 2.92 17.96 -29.03
CA GLY A 296 1.68 17.99 -28.27
C GLY A 296 1.53 16.92 -27.20
N LYS A 297 2.62 16.33 -26.70
CA LYS A 297 2.58 15.38 -25.59
C LYS A 297 2.81 16.07 -24.26
N LEU A 298 2.15 15.57 -23.22
CA LEU A 298 2.26 16.04 -21.84
C LEU A 298 3.27 15.20 -21.06
N TYR A 299 4.14 15.86 -20.32
CA TYR A 299 5.13 15.24 -19.44
C TYR A 299 5.03 15.82 -18.04
N THR A 300 4.84 14.98 -17.04
CA THR A 300 5.06 15.35 -15.64
C THR A 300 6.55 15.25 -15.37
N LEU A 301 7.21 16.39 -15.17
CA LEU A 301 8.67 16.51 -15.14
C LEU A 301 9.25 16.51 -13.75
N ASP A 302 8.51 16.99 -12.74
CA ASP A 302 8.94 17.02 -11.36
C ASP A 302 7.73 17.09 -10.42
N GLU A 303 7.92 16.62 -9.19
CA GLU A 303 6.95 16.71 -8.11
C GLU A 303 7.61 17.05 -6.79
N GLU A 304 6.84 17.65 -5.90
CA GLU A 304 7.20 17.80 -4.50
C GLU A 304 5.92 17.65 -3.68
N VAL A 305 5.94 16.75 -2.68
CA VAL A 305 4.76 16.41 -1.88
C VAL A 305 5.13 16.48 -0.41
N TYR A 306 4.31 17.17 0.38
CA TYR A 306 4.44 17.28 1.82
C TYR A 306 3.16 16.79 2.49
N ASN A 307 3.30 15.85 3.40
CA ASN A 307 2.21 15.38 4.26
C ASN A 307 2.40 15.98 5.64
N ASN A 308 1.60 16.97 6.01
CA ASN A 308 1.70 17.65 7.29
C ASN A 308 1.50 16.71 8.49
N ALA A 309 0.76 15.61 8.31
CA ALA A 309 0.59 14.61 9.38
C ALA A 309 1.89 13.83 9.69
N GLU A 310 2.86 13.84 8.78
CA GLU A 310 4.15 13.14 8.93
C GLU A 310 5.28 14.10 9.35
N LEU A 311 5.01 15.39 9.43
CA LEU A 311 5.99 16.41 9.82
C LEU A 311 5.87 16.75 11.31
N ASP A 312 7.01 16.92 11.98
CA ASP A 312 7.06 17.38 13.38
C ASP A 312 6.43 18.77 13.56
N ILE A 313 6.57 19.63 12.54
CA ILE A 313 5.96 20.96 12.48
C ILE A 313 5.18 21.07 11.17
N PRO A 314 3.85 21.25 11.22
CA PRO A 314 3.03 21.46 10.02
C PRO A 314 3.47 22.68 9.22
N ILE A 315 3.43 22.58 7.90
CA ILE A 315 3.76 23.67 6.97
C ILE A 315 2.63 24.70 6.99
N ALA A 316 2.96 25.95 7.30
CA ALA A 316 2.02 27.06 7.22
C ALA A 316 1.85 27.56 5.75
N PRO A 317 0.77 28.29 5.42
CA PRO A 317 0.61 28.88 4.08
C PRO A 317 1.80 29.75 3.63
N SER A 318 2.42 30.50 4.54
CA SER A 318 3.63 31.28 4.26
C SER A 318 4.83 30.42 3.85
N ASP A 319 5.00 29.26 4.51
CA ASP A 319 6.09 28.33 4.21
C ASP A 319 5.83 27.61 2.89
N THR A 320 4.55 27.31 2.60
CA THR A 320 4.12 26.75 1.31
C THR A 320 4.54 27.67 0.16
N VAL A 321 4.38 29.00 0.32
CA VAL A 321 4.82 29.98 -0.69
C VAL A 321 6.32 29.87 -0.95
N VAL A 322 7.15 29.86 0.10
CA VAL A 322 8.61 29.76 -0.04
C VAL A 322 9.01 28.44 -0.72
N LYS A 323 8.43 27.33 -0.27
CA LYS A 323 8.68 26.01 -0.87
C LYS A 323 8.28 25.97 -2.33
N PHE A 324 7.10 26.50 -2.68
CA PHE A 324 6.62 26.49 -4.05
C PHE A 324 7.45 27.38 -4.97
N ILE A 325 7.88 28.56 -4.54
CA ILE A 325 8.80 29.41 -5.31
C ILE A 325 10.13 28.69 -5.53
N ASN A 326 10.71 28.06 -4.51
CA ASN A 326 11.93 27.29 -4.65
C ASN A 326 11.77 26.12 -5.63
N PHE A 327 10.65 25.42 -5.58
CA PHE A 327 10.29 24.36 -6.52
C PHE A 327 10.24 24.89 -7.96
N LEU A 328 9.60 26.03 -8.17
CA LEU A 328 9.50 26.65 -9.49
C LEU A 328 10.85 27.13 -10.02
N GLU A 329 11.70 27.74 -9.18
CA GLU A 329 13.02 28.22 -9.58
C GLU A 329 13.98 27.06 -9.88
N ARG A 330 13.93 25.96 -9.10
CA ARG A 330 14.68 24.73 -9.37
C ARG A 330 14.31 24.19 -10.76
N ASN A 331 13.02 24.07 -11.04
CA ASN A 331 12.53 23.55 -12.31
C ASN A 331 12.77 24.51 -13.47
N ARG A 332 12.72 25.83 -13.23
CA ARG A 332 13.10 26.84 -14.22
C ARG A 332 14.56 26.69 -14.65
N SER A 333 15.45 26.49 -13.71
CA SER A 333 16.88 26.30 -14.00
C SER A 333 17.14 25.00 -14.76
N GLU A 334 16.33 23.98 -14.53
CA GLU A 334 16.53 22.67 -15.11
C GLU A 334 15.85 22.48 -16.47
N TRP A 335 14.63 22.98 -16.62
CA TRP A 335 13.77 22.74 -17.78
C TRP A 335 13.40 24.01 -18.52
N GLY A 336 13.01 25.06 -17.83
CA GLY A 336 12.55 26.30 -18.38
C GLY A 336 11.46 26.97 -17.57
N LEU A 337 11.02 28.16 -18.00
CA LEU A 337 10.06 28.99 -17.27
C LEU A 337 8.62 28.49 -17.43
N ALA A 338 7.98 28.07 -16.35
CA ALA A 338 6.53 27.93 -16.26
C ALA A 338 5.91 29.28 -15.88
N ARG A 339 5.64 30.14 -16.87
CA ARG A 339 5.11 31.47 -16.59
C ARG A 339 3.76 31.46 -15.90
N ASP A 340 2.84 30.64 -16.40
CA ASP A 340 1.49 30.48 -15.83
C ASP A 340 1.46 29.27 -14.91
N VAL A 341 1.07 29.53 -13.66
CA VAL A 341 1.03 28.56 -12.56
C VAL A 341 -0.38 28.54 -11.98
N PHE A 342 -0.89 27.37 -11.67
CA PHE A 342 -2.28 27.18 -11.27
C PHE A 342 -2.37 26.61 -9.84
N VAL A 343 -3.06 27.34 -8.96
CA VAL A 343 -3.20 27.03 -7.55
C VAL A 343 -4.65 26.66 -7.24
N ASP A 344 -4.87 25.72 -6.34
CA ASP A 344 -6.23 25.37 -5.95
C ASP A 344 -7.04 26.61 -5.57
N SER A 345 -8.15 26.81 -6.27
CA SER A 345 -9.03 27.98 -6.07
C SER A 345 -9.76 27.96 -4.71
N ALA A 346 -9.77 26.87 -3.98
CA ALA A 346 -10.34 26.80 -2.63
C ALA A 346 -9.41 27.43 -1.59
N ASP A 347 -8.09 27.43 -1.85
CA ASP A 347 -7.08 28.02 -0.95
C ASP A 347 -6.76 29.47 -1.28
N GLN A 348 -7.67 30.36 -0.91
CA GLN A 348 -7.49 31.81 -1.08
C GLN A 348 -6.37 32.40 -0.20
N ALA A 349 -6.01 31.71 0.89
CA ALA A 349 -4.93 32.14 1.76
C ALA A 349 -3.58 32.01 1.06
N THR A 350 -3.25 30.87 0.52
CA THR A 350 -2.01 30.64 -0.22
C THR A 350 -1.93 31.53 -1.48
N ILE A 351 -3.03 31.69 -2.22
CA ILE A 351 -3.08 32.60 -3.37
C ILE A 351 -2.78 34.05 -2.95
N THR A 352 -3.32 34.50 -1.82
CA THR A 352 -3.07 35.84 -1.29
C THR A 352 -1.59 36.01 -0.91
N GLU A 353 -1.01 35.05 -0.22
CA GLU A 353 0.40 35.08 0.17
C GLU A 353 1.35 35.03 -1.06
N LEU A 354 1.05 34.23 -2.08
CA LEU A 354 1.80 34.22 -3.35
C LEU A 354 1.77 35.59 -4.05
N ASN A 355 0.61 36.25 -4.06
CA ASN A 355 0.50 37.58 -4.61
C ASN A 355 1.21 38.66 -3.78
N LYS A 356 1.24 38.54 -2.46
CA LYS A 356 2.06 39.39 -1.58
C LYS A 356 3.55 39.20 -1.86
N TYR A 357 4.01 37.94 -1.93
CA TYR A 357 5.39 37.61 -2.27
C TYR A 357 5.80 38.27 -3.61
N LYS A 358 4.95 38.12 -4.65
CA LYS A 358 5.19 38.73 -5.95
C LYS A 358 5.31 40.26 -5.89
N ARG A 359 4.48 40.92 -5.08
CA ARG A 359 4.54 42.40 -4.90
C ARG A 359 5.80 42.84 -4.18
N GLN A 360 6.22 42.06 -3.19
CA GLN A 360 7.32 42.39 -2.29
C GLN A 360 8.70 42.12 -2.93
N TYR A 361 8.84 40.99 -3.59
CA TYR A 361 10.14 40.50 -4.06
C TYR A 361 10.24 40.50 -5.60
N GLY A 362 9.12 40.58 -6.29
CA GLY A 362 9.04 40.34 -7.72
C GLY A 362 9.21 38.88 -8.09
N CYS A 363 8.53 38.42 -9.10
CA CYS A 363 8.77 37.12 -9.72
C CYS A 363 8.21 37.04 -11.13
N LEU A 364 8.69 36.09 -11.92
CA LEU A 364 8.28 35.91 -13.31
C LEU A 364 6.96 35.14 -13.46
N TYR A 365 6.44 34.59 -12.36
CA TYR A 365 5.26 33.73 -12.37
C TYR A 365 3.97 34.53 -12.32
N ILE A 366 2.93 33.99 -12.97
CA ILE A 366 1.55 34.47 -12.90
C ILE A 366 0.77 33.39 -12.16
N PHE A 367 0.33 33.70 -10.95
CA PHE A 367 -0.46 32.79 -10.12
C PHE A 367 -1.93 32.89 -10.49
N ASN A 368 -2.46 31.84 -11.07
CA ASN A 368 -3.84 31.75 -11.51
C ASN A 368 -4.63 30.83 -10.60
N ASN A 369 -5.90 31.13 -10.38
CA ASN A 369 -6.82 30.18 -9.76
C ASN A 369 -7.01 28.96 -10.68
N ALA A 370 -6.94 27.76 -10.13
CA ALA A 370 -7.25 26.53 -10.86
C ALA A 370 -8.68 26.58 -11.41
N TYR A 371 -8.84 26.18 -12.67
CA TYR A 371 -10.12 26.23 -13.36
C TYR A 371 -10.98 25.02 -13.01
N LYS A 372 -11.92 25.16 -12.04
CA LYS A 372 -12.77 24.07 -11.55
C LYS A 372 -14.12 23.88 -12.28
N LYS A 373 -14.42 24.66 -13.33
CA LYS A 373 -15.68 24.50 -14.08
C LYS A 373 -15.77 23.21 -14.91
N THR A 374 -14.62 22.60 -15.25
CA THR A 374 -14.60 21.29 -15.90
C THR A 374 -14.81 20.21 -14.84
N LYS A 375 -15.82 19.35 -15.05
CA LYS A 375 -16.12 18.24 -14.13
C LYS A 375 -14.90 17.33 -13.99
N ILE A 376 -14.73 16.74 -12.79
CA ILE A 376 -13.60 15.84 -12.52
C ILE A 376 -13.58 14.63 -13.47
N ILE A 377 -14.75 14.09 -13.80
CA ILE A 377 -14.88 13.00 -14.77
C ILE A 377 -14.34 13.36 -16.16
N ASP A 378 -14.56 14.60 -16.62
CA ASP A 378 -14.07 15.05 -17.92
C ASP A 378 -12.56 15.20 -17.89
N ARG A 379 -11.98 15.69 -16.78
CA ARG A 379 -10.53 15.78 -16.58
C ARG A 379 -9.87 14.42 -16.62
N ILE A 380 -10.46 13.45 -15.93
CA ILE A 380 -10.02 12.05 -15.92
C ILE A 380 -10.08 11.46 -17.33
N ASN A 381 -11.18 11.67 -18.06
CA ASN A 381 -11.34 11.16 -19.42
C ASN A 381 -10.30 11.70 -20.39
N PHE A 382 -9.88 12.97 -20.25
CA PHE A 382 -8.76 13.51 -21.04
C PHE A 382 -7.47 12.74 -20.78
N GLN A 383 -7.10 12.53 -19.50
CA GLN A 383 -5.87 11.82 -19.16
C GLN A 383 -5.90 10.35 -19.60
N ILE A 384 -7.03 9.64 -19.43
CA ILE A 384 -7.21 8.28 -19.94
C ILE A 384 -7.02 8.24 -21.45
N GLY A 385 -7.61 9.21 -22.19
CA GLY A 385 -7.46 9.33 -23.63
C GLY A 385 -6.00 9.57 -24.05
N TRP A 386 -5.28 10.45 -23.36
CA TRP A 386 -3.86 10.72 -23.65
C TRP A 386 -2.94 9.54 -23.32
N LEU A 387 -3.20 8.83 -22.22
CA LEU A 387 -2.49 7.58 -21.91
C LEU A 387 -2.69 6.55 -23.03
N ALA A 388 -3.93 6.35 -23.48
CA ALA A 388 -4.23 5.41 -24.56
C ALA A 388 -3.55 5.77 -25.88
N GLN A 389 -3.39 7.07 -26.15
CA GLN A 389 -2.75 7.60 -27.35
C GLN A 389 -1.22 7.69 -27.25
N GLY A 390 -0.62 7.40 -26.10
CA GLY A 390 0.81 7.62 -25.86
C GLY A 390 1.19 9.11 -25.87
N CYS A 391 0.30 9.96 -25.37
CA CYS A 391 0.48 11.42 -25.28
C CYS A 391 0.67 11.92 -23.84
N TYR A 392 0.76 11.02 -22.85
CA TYR A 392 1.02 11.41 -21.46
C TYR A 392 2.09 10.53 -20.83
N TYR A 393 3.12 11.18 -20.27
CA TYR A 393 4.28 10.54 -19.66
C TYR A 393 4.61 11.16 -18.31
N VAL A 394 5.26 10.39 -17.46
CA VAL A 394 5.71 10.79 -16.11
C VAL A 394 7.18 10.42 -15.95
N LEU A 395 7.98 11.30 -15.36
CA LEU A 395 9.36 10.97 -15.06
C LEU A 395 9.47 10.02 -13.86
N SER A 396 10.43 9.10 -13.92
CA SER A 396 10.57 7.99 -12.96
C SER A 396 10.80 8.42 -11.50
N HIS A 397 11.26 9.64 -11.25
CA HIS A 397 11.42 10.18 -9.90
C HIS A 397 10.13 10.81 -9.33
N CYS A 398 9.08 11.01 -10.14
CA CYS A 398 7.76 11.45 -9.67
C CYS A 398 7.00 10.27 -9.04
N THR A 399 7.53 9.75 -7.94
CA THR A 399 7.09 8.48 -7.34
C THR A 399 5.71 8.56 -6.70
N ASN A 400 5.35 9.72 -6.12
CA ASN A 400 4.03 9.94 -5.53
C ASN A 400 2.96 9.99 -6.63
N HIS A 401 3.20 10.73 -7.71
CA HIS A 401 2.27 10.81 -8.83
C HIS A 401 2.07 9.45 -9.52
N ILE A 402 3.16 8.70 -9.71
CA ILE A 402 3.10 7.33 -10.24
C ILE A 402 2.27 6.44 -9.30
N LYS A 403 2.46 6.56 -7.98
CA LYS A 403 1.68 5.82 -6.98
C LYS A 403 0.20 6.16 -7.06
N GLU A 404 -0.15 7.45 -7.08
CA GLU A 404 -1.54 7.90 -7.18
C GLU A 404 -2.20 7.44 -8.50
N LEU A 405 -1.53 7.55 -9.65
CA LEU A 405 -2.05 7.03 -10.92
C LEU A 405 -2.34 5.52 -10.88
N ASN A 406 -1.60 4.76 -10.08
CA ASN A 406 -1.81 3.33 -9.89
C ASN A 406 -2.89 2.97 -8.86
N THR A 407 -3.26 3.89 -7.97
CA THR A 407 -4.12 3.59 -6.81
C THR A 407 -5.41 4.40 -6.77
N TYR A 408 -5.50 5.50 -7.51
CA TYR A 408 -6.70 6.33 -7.58
C TYR A 408 -7.89 5.53 -8.07
N SER A 409 -8.97 5.48 -7.31
CA SER A 409 -10.08 4.55 -7.52
C SER A 409 -11.43 5.26 -7.55
N TRP A 410 -12.41 4.61 -8.18
CA TRP A 410 -13.80 5.03 -8.14
C TRP A 410 -14.45 4.63 -6.82
N LYS A 411 -15.35 5.47 -6.31
CA LYS A 411 -16.26 5.09 -5.20
C LYS A 411 -17.12 3.92 -5.63
N GLU A 412 -17.31 2.96 -4.73
CA GLU A 412 -18.12 1.79 -5.03
C GLU A 412 -19.56 2.20 -5.41
N GLY A 413 -19.99 1.76 -6.60
CA GLY A 413 -21.33 2.05 -7.13
C GLY A 413 -21.58 3.50 -7.55
N LYS A 414 -20.56 4.34 -7.70
CA LYS A 414 -20.69 5.75 -8.14
C LYS A 414 -19.70 6.08 -9.24
N ASP A 415 -20.10 6.96 -10.16
CA ASP A 415 -19.24 7.57 -11.18
C ASP A 415 -18.43 8.76 -10.61
N GLU A 416 -18.00 8.64 -9.36
CA GLU A 416 -17.19 9.63 -8.65
C GLU A 416 -15.93 8.95 -8.13
N PRO A 417 -14.75 9.56 -8.27
CA PRO A 417 -13.54 9.02 -7.67
C PRO A 417 -13.56 9.17 -6.14
N GLU A 418 -12.76 8.34 -5.46
CA GLU A 418 -12.50 8.51 -4.03
C GLU A 418 -11.81 9.86 -3.77
N ASP A 419 -12.14 10.48 -2.64
CA ASP A 419 -11.51 11.71 -2.16
C ASP A 419 -10.31 11.35 -1.28
N ALA A 420 -9.37 10.61 -1.87
CA ALA A 420 -8.17 10.13 -1.20
C ALA A 420 -7.09 9.74 -2.21
N ASN A 421 -5.83 10.01 -1.90
CA ASN A 421 -4.68 9.74 -2.75
C ASN A 421 -4.79 10.39 -4.15
N ASP A 422 -5.20 11.65 -4.21
CA ASP A 422 -5.46 12.37 -5.46
C ASP A 422 -4.80 13.77 -5.53
N HIS A 423 -3.95 14.11 -4.56
CA HIS A 423 -3.36 15.44 -4.44
C HIS A 423 -2.43 15.76 -5.61
N THR A 424 -1.55 14.84 -5.99
CA THR A 424 -0.70 15.04 -7.17
C THR A 424 -1.51 14.99 -8.46
N ILE A 425 -2.59 14.20 -8.51
CA ILE A 425 -3.51 14.15 -9.64
C ILE A 425 -4.22 15.49 -9.79
N ASN A 426 -4.71 16.08 -8.70
CA ASN A 426 -5.35 17.38 -8.71
C ASN A 426 -4.37 18.49 -9.14
N ALA A 427 -3.19 18.57 -8.52
CA ALA A 427 -2.15 19.53 -8.92
C ALA A 427 -1.75 19.38 -10.40
N ASN A 428 -1.62 18.13 -10.87
CA ASN A 428 -1.35 17.79 -12.25
C ASN A 428 -2.46 18.30 -13.18
N GLN A 429 -3.72 18.07 -12.82
CA GLN A 429 -4.88 18.51 -13.59
C GLN A 429 -5.02 20.04 -13.64
N TYR A 430 -4.70 20.74 -12.56
CA TYR A 430 -4.73 22.20 -12.53
C TYR A 430 -3.73 22.78 -13.54
N ALA A 431 -2.55 22.19 -13.63
CA ALA A 431 -1.48 22.66 -14.51
C ALA A 431 -1.82 22.53 -16.00
N TRP A 432 -2.29 21.37 -16.45
CA TRP A 432 -2.53 21.13 -17.88
C TRP A 432 -3.91 21.57 -18.38
N LEU A 433 -4.90 21.74 -17.51
CA LEU A 433 -6.30 21.94 -17.93
C LEU A 433 -6.52 23.14 -18.88
N PRO A 434 -5.86 24.29 -18.71
CA PRO A 434 -5.94 25.41 -19.66
C PRO A 434 -5.43 25.06 -21.05
N TYR A 435 -4.50 24.11 -21.12
CA TYR A 435 -3.78 23.72 -22.34
C TYR A 435 -4.33 22.45 -22.99
N ARG A 436 -5.43 21.87 -22.47
CA ARG A 436 -6.01 20.59 -22.94
C ARG A 436 -6.27 20.51 -24.44
N LYS A 437 -6.45 21.66 -25.12
CA LYS A 437 -6.73 21.70 -26.56
C LYS A 437 -5.51 21.46 -27.44
N ILE A 438 -4.30 21.62 -26.90
CA ILE A 438 -3.05 21.38 -27.64
C ILE A 438 -2.43 20.02 -27.33
N ILE A 439 -2.88 19.37 -26.25
CA ILE A 439 -2.39 18.04 -25.88
C ILE A 439 -3.15 16.99 -26.70
N GLY A 440 -2.41 16.04 -27.28
CA GLY A 440 -2.97 14.95 -28.11
C GLY A 440 -3.35 15.37 -29.53
N ARG A 441 -3.05 16.58 -29.94
CA ARG A 441 -3.21 16.96 -31.37
C ARG A 441 -2.07 16.34 -32.19
N LYS A 442 -2.43 15.53 -33.17
CA LYS A 442 -1.51 15.26 -34.28
C LYS A 442 -1.42 16.51 -35.12
N GLU A 443 -0.21 17.01 -35.39
CA GLU A 443 -0.03 17.93 -36.48
C GLU A 443 -0.50 17.24 -37.77
N ASN A 444 -1.46 17.85 -38.46
CA ASN A 444 -1.89 17.45 -39.79
C ASN A 444 -0.83 17.86 -40.81
#